data_a71ea9388388492e3a408a9e85ee6279
#
_entry.id   a71ea9388388492e3a408a9e85ee6279
#
_cell.length_a   1.000
_cell.length_b   1.000
_cell.length_c   1.000
_cell.angle_alpha   90.00
_cell.angle_beta   90.00
_cell.angle_gamma   90.00
#
_symmetry.space_group_name_H-M   'P 1'
#
loop_
_entity.id
_entity.type
_entity.pdbx_description
1 polymer ?
#
loop_
_entity_poly.entity_id
_entity_poly.type
_entity_poly.pdbx_seq_one_letter_code
_entity_poly.pdbx_strand_id
1 'polypeptide(L)'
;MAWLRRRIWLVAALVVLAVLGYLGLRPVQEAPLTVGVHVGQIAPDFTLPTLSGGKVHLRQLRGHPVWLNFFASWCPPCKAEAPNIEATARSNPKLPIIGMNLTGSEVSLSDVRAFVRKYHITYPVAIDQNNAVANRYQVQVIPTSFFIDAHGVIRDVYTGALLPGMIRSALAKAGYSMR
;
A
#
# COMPACT_ATOMS: atom_id res chain seq x y z
N MET A 1 -30.26 -52.25 -33.58
CA MET A 1 -29.15 -51.25 -33.67
C MET A 1 -29.49 -49.90 -33.07
N ALA A 2 -30.73 -49.40 -33.13
CA ALA A 2 -31.11 -48.09 -32.58
C ALA A 2 -30.96 -47.95 -31.03
N TRP A 3 -31.25 -49.04 -30.29
CA TRP A 3 -31.18 -49.04 -28.82
C TRP A 3 -29.73 -48.92 -28.27
N LEU A 4 -28.75 -49.52 -28.97
CA LEU A 4 -27.33 -49.43 -28.60
C LEU A 4 -26.79 -48.02 -28.80
N ARG A 5 -27.17 -47.35 -29.89
CA ARG A 5 -26.78 -45.95 -30.19
C ARG A 5 -27.35 -44.99 -29.13
N ARG A 6 -28.60 -45.18 -28.70
CA ARG A 6 -29.23 -44.34 -27.67
C ARG A 6 -28.53 -44.44 -26.30
N ARG A 7 -28.08 -45.66 -25.91
CA ARG A 7 -27.29 -45.85 -24.67
C ARG A 7 -25.93 -45.18 -24.73
N ILE A 8 -25.24 -45.23 -25.86
CA ILE A 8 -23.94 -44.58 -26.07
C ILE A 8 -24.08 -43.06 -25.91
N TRP A 9 -25.12 -42.46 -26.48
CA TRP A 9 -25.35 -41.03 -26.35
C TRP A 9 -25.68 -40.58 -24.90
N LEU A 10 -26.43 -41.38 -24.16
CA LEU A 10 -26.72 -41.10 -22.75
C LEU A 10 -25.47 -41.19 -21.88
N VAL A 11 -24.62 -42.19 -22.10
CA VAL A 11 -23.35 -42.30 -21.37
C VAL A 11 -22.43 -41.12 -21.71
N ALA A 12 -22.31 -40.75 -22.98
CA ALA A 12 -21.51 -39.61 -23.40
C ALA A 12 -22.01 -38.30 -22.77
N ALA A 13 -23.33 -38.08 -22.71
CA ALA A 13 -23.91 -36.91 -22.06
C ALA A 13 -23.62 -36.88 -20.56
N LEU A 14 -23.71 -38.00 -19.86
CA LEU A 14 -23.38 -38.09 -18.42
C LEU A 14 -21.89 -37.83 -18.16
N VAL A 15 -21.00 -38.34 -19.01
CA VAL A 15 -19.55 -38.08 -18.90
C VAL A 15 -19.25 -36.58 -19.11
N VAL A 16 -19.87 -35.94 -20.10
CA VAL A 16 -19.72 -34.51 -20.36
C VAL A 16 -20.22 -33.70 -19.17
N LEU A 17 -21.39 -34.01 -18.61
CA LEU A 17 -21.91 -33.34 -17.42
C LEU A 17 -21.02 -33.55 -16.21
N ALA A 18 -20.46 -34.73 -15.99
CA ALA A 18 -19.53 -35.00 -14.91
C ALA A 18 -18.22 -34.20 -15.07
N VAL A 19 -17.70 -34.12 -16.30
CA VAL A 19 -16.49 -33.34 -16.61
C VAL A 19 -16.75 -31.85 -16.43
N LEU A 20 -17.89 -31.33 -16.90
CA LEU A 20 -18.27 -29.92 -16.69
C LEU A 20 -18.48 -29.60 -15.20
N GLY A 21 -19.14 -30.50 -14.45
CA GLY A 21 -19.28 -30.37 -13.00
C GLY A 21 -17.93 -30.38 -12.28
N TYR A 22 -17.03 -31.30 -12.66
CA TYR A 22 -15.67 -31.37 -12.09
C TYR A 22 -14.82 -30.11 -12.40
N LEU A 23 -14.92 -29.59 -13.63
CA LEU A 23 -14.22 -28.38 -14.04
C LEU A 23 -14.81 -27.09 -13.35
N GLY A 24 -16.15 -27.09 -13.19
CA GLY A 24 -16.84 -25.97 -12.53
C GLY A 24 -16.66 -25.93 -11.00
N LEU A 25 -16.35 -27.09 -10.38
CA LEU A 25 -16.13 -27.21 -8.92
C LEU A 25 -14.66 -27.07 -8.50
N ARG A 26 -13.73 -26.84 -9.43
CA ARG A 26 -12.34 -26.58 -9.04
C ARG A 26 -12.28 -25.28 -8.25
N PRO A 27 -11.86 -25.31 -6.98
CA PRO A 27 -11.63 -24.09 -6.23
C PRO A 27 -10.59 -23.25 -6.99
N VAL A 28 -10.91 -21.98 -7.23
CA VAL A 28 -9.91 -21.02 -7.72
C VAL A 28 -8.87 -20.91 -6.61
N GLN A 29 -7.73 -21.55 -6.80
CA GLN A 29 -6.63 -21.51 -5.86
C GLN A 29 -6.00 -20.13 -6.00
N GLU A 30 -6.41 -19.18 -5.13
CA GLU A 30 -5.74 -17.89 -5.05
C GLU A 30 -4.27 -18.14 -4.72
N ALA A 31 -3.38 -17.64 -5.57
CA ALA A 31 -1.96 -17.74 -5.31
C ALA A 31 -1.63 -17.07 -3.96
N PRO A 32 -0.78 -17.68 -3.12
CA PRO A 32 -0.43 -17.11 -1.83
C PRO A 32 0.16 -15.71 -2.04
N LEU A 33 -0.32 -14.74 -1.26
CA LEU A 33 0.18 -13.36 -1.30
C LEU A 33 1.67 -13.36 -0.92
N THR A 34 2.51 -12.90 -1.83
CA THR A 34 3.96 -12.76 -1.60
C THR A 34 4.27 -11.41 -0.98
N VAL A 35 5.33 -11.33 -0.16
CA VAL A 35 5.85 -10.06 0.35
C VAL A 35 6.64 -9.37 -0.75
N GLY A 36 6.38 -8.10 -0.99
CA GLY A 36 7.07 -7.31 -2.00
C GLY A 36 6.55 -5.89 -2.09
N VAL A 37 6.96 -5.16 -3.12
CA VAL A 37 6.71 -3.71 -3.25
C VAL A 37 5.78 -3.36 -4.40
N HIS A 38 5.25 -4.37 -5.09
CA HIS A 38 4.32 -4.17 -6.20
C HIS A 38 2.85 -4.24 -5.74
N VAL A 39 1.98 -3.63 -6.52
CA VAL A 39 0.54 -3.75 -6.31
C VAL A 39 0.11 -5.22 -6.28
N GLY A 40 -0.70 -5.58 -5.29
CA GLY A 40 -1.14 -6.96 -5.04
C GLY A 40 -0.24 -7.75 -4.09
N GLN A 41 0.92 -7.24 -3.69
CA GLN A 41 1.83 -7.88 -2.74
C GLN A 41 1.61 -7.36 -1.32
N ILE A 42 2.01 -8.16 -0.34
CA ILE A 42 2.04 -7.74 1.07
C ILE A 42 3.21 -6.79 1.26
N ALA A 43 2.95 -5.58 1.75
CA ALA A 43 3.96 -4.60 2.06
C ALA A 43 5.00 -5.14 3.04
N PRO A 44 6.32 -4.96 2.77
CA PRO A 44 7.39 -5.37 3.68
C PRO A 44 7.22 -4.72 5.06
N ASP A 45 7.25 -5.52 6.12
CA ASP A 45 7.10 -5.04 7.48
C ASP A 45 8.33 -4.25 7.95
N PHE A 46 8.08 -3.28 8.84
CA PHE A 46 9.15 -2.50 9.45
C PHE A 46 8.76 -2.01 10.85
N THR A 47 9.80 -1.65 11.59
CA THR A 47 9.71 -0.93 12.87
C THR A 47 10.72 0.19 12.85
N LEU A 48 10.29 1.43 12.96
CA LEU A 48 11.14 2.61 12.98
C LEU A 48 10.82 3.54 14.15
N PRO A 49 11.82 4.23 14.71
CA PRO A 49 11.57 5.33 15.63
C PRO A 49 10.87 6.48 14.90
N THR A 50 10.12 7.31 15.64
CA THR A 50 9.50 8.52 15.11
C THR A 50 10.20 9.77 15.60
N LEU A 51 10.08 10.86 14.84
CA LEU A 51 10.67 12.16 15.17
C LEU A 51 10.14 12.74 16.48
N SER A 52 8.89 12.42 16.84
CA SER A 52 8.23 12.85 18.09
C SER A 52 8.52 11.95 19.29
N GLY A 53 9.28 10.88 19.12
CA GLY A 53 9.49 9.82 20.10
C GLY A 53 8.56 8.61 19.88
N GLY A 54 8.89 7.48 20.53
CA GLY A 54 8.17 6.23 20.29
C GLY A 54 8.60 5.53 18.99
N LYS A 55 7.77 4.59 18.54
CA LYS A 55 8.02 3.76 17.34
C LYS A 55 6.75 3.57 16.54
N VAL A 56 6.88 3.40 15.24
CA VAL A 56 5.83 2.93 14.35
C VAL A 56 6.15 1.51 13.88
N HIS A 57 5.16 0.62 13.95
CA HIS A 57 5.22 -0.76 13.48
C HIS A 57 4.15 -0.95 12.43
N LEU A 58 4.52 -1.21 11.19
CA LEU A 58 3.53 -1.36 10.12
C LEU A 58 2.51 -2.45 10.40
N ARG A 59 2.97 -3.60 10.92
CA ARG A 59 2.11 -4.74 11.24
C ARG A 59 1.02 -4.40 12.26
N GLN A 60 1.27 -3.48 13.19
CA GLN A 60 0.29 -3.07 14.20
C GLN A 60 -0.84 -2.20 13.62
N LEU A 61 -0.67 -1.69 12.40
CA LEU A 61 -1.69 -0.91 11.69
C LEU A 61 -2.64 -1.77 10.84
N ARG A 62 -2.47 -3.11 10.88
CA ARG A 62 -3.42 -4.02 10.23
C ARG A 62 -4.84 -3.79 10.74
N GLY A 63 -5.82 -4.01 9.88
CA GLY A 63 -7.22 -3.65 10.14
C GLY A 63 -7.60 -2.25 9.67
N HIS A 64 -6.60 -1.42 9.30
CA HIS A 64 -6.81 -0.10 8.73
C HIS A 64 -6.01 0.06 7.43
N PRO A 65 -6.55 0.77 6.42
CA PRO A 65 -5.75 1.26 5.31
C PRO A 65 -4.65 2.19 5.80
N VAL A 66 -3.47 2.12 5.19
CA VAL A 66 -2.29 2.89 5.59
C VAL A 66 -1.71 3.60 4.37
N TRP A 67 -1.29 4.85 4.53
CA TRP A 67 -0.53 5.57 3.54
C TRP A 67 0.89 5.81 4.04
N LEU A 68 1.89 5.27 3.33
CA LEU A 68 3.31 5.54 3.55
C LEU A 68 3.77 6.55 2.49
N ASN A 69 4.37 7.66 2.92
CA ASN A 69 4.93 8.65 2.02
C ASN A 69 6.43 8.82 2.29
N PHE A 70 7.27 8.40 1.35
CA PHE A 70 8.73 8.50 1.42
C PHE A 70 9.17 9.88 0.93
N PHE A 71 9.91 10.60 1.77
CA PHE A 71 10.32 11.97 1.51
C PHE A 71 11.67 12.35 2.13
N ALA A 72 12.24 13.49 1.69
CA ALA A 72 13.33 14.17 2.37
C ALA A 72 13.02 15.67 2.52
N SER A 73 13.59 16.31 3.54
CA SER A 73 13.32 17.71 3.85
C SER A 73 13.81 18.68 2.78
N TRP A 74 14.86 18.31 2.07
CA TRP A 74 15.47 19.11 0.99
C TRP A 74 14.78 18.94 -0.37
N CYS A 75 13.92 17.93 -0.55
CA CYS A 75 13.30 17.57 -1.82
C CYS A 75 12.22 18.58 -2.25
N PRO A 76 12.34 19.30 -3.40
CA PRO A 76 11.36 20.30 -3.80
C PRO A 76 9.95 19.76 -4.05
N PRO A 77 9.74 18.63 -4.80
CA PRO A 77 8.40 18.10 -4.98
C PRO A 77 7.78 17.56 -3.67
N CYS A 78 8.59 17.07 -2.71
CA CYS A 78 8.10 16.70 -1.37
C CYS A 78 7.57 17.92 -0.60
N LYS A 79 8.23 19.08 -0.74
CA LYS A 79 7.77 20.35 -0.19
C LYS A 79 6.44 20.78 -0.81
N ALA A 80 6.26 20.55 -2.10
CA ALA A 80 5.05 20.94 -2.82
C ALA A 80 3.83 20.09 -2.41
N GLU A 81 4.02 18.78 -2.12
CA GLU A 81 2.90 17.91 -1.73
C GLU A 81 2.56 17.94 -0.24
N ALA A 82 3.52 18.33 0.64
CA ALA A 82 3.34 18.29 2.09
C ALA A 82 2.03 18.95 2.59
N PRO A 83 1.60 20.13 2.08
CA PRO A 83 0.32 20.71 2.45
C PRO A 83 -0.89 19.83 2.11
N ASN A 84 -0.86 19.10 0.99
CA ASN A 84 -1.96 18.23 0.56
C ASN A 84 -2.06 17.00 1.48
N ILE A 85 -0.91 16.42 1.88
CA ILE A 85 -0.86 15.30 2.82
C ILE A 85 -1.40 15.74 4.17
N GLU A 86 -0.94 16.89 4.68
CA GLU A 86 -1.38 17.42 5.96
C GLU A 86 -2.89 17.75 5.97
N ALA A 87 -3.40 18.37 4.90
CA ALA A 87 -4.83 18.61 4.76
C ALA A 87 -5.63 17.30 4.78
N THR A 88 -5.10 16.25 4.14
CA THR A 88 -5.72 14.92 4.16
C THR A 88 -5.70 14.32 5.56
N ALA A 89 -4.58 14.41 6.29
CA ALA A 89 -4.43 13.92 7.65
C ALA A 89 -5.44 14.58 8.61
N ARG A 90 -5.57 15.91 8.56
CA ARG A 90 -6.52 16.66 9.39
C ARG A 90 -7.97 16.32 9.11
N SER A 91 -8.31 16.18 7.84
CA SER A 91 -9.69 15.86 7.45
C SER A 91 -10.04 14.38 7.71
N ASN A 92 -9.05 13.52 7.89
CA ASN A 92 -9.22 12.09 8.06
C ASN A 92 -8.39 11.54 9.24
N PRO A 93 -8.70 11.93 10.49
CA PRO A 93 -7.87 11.60 11.65
C PRO A 93 -7.80 10.10 11.99
N LYS A 94 -8.65 9.27 11.37
CA LYS A 94 -8.63 7.80 11.49
C LYS A 94 -7.79 7.11 10.43
N LEU A 95 -7.28 7.83 9.43
CA LEU A 95 -6.39 7.30 8.41
C LEU A 95 -4.95 7.33 8.92
N PRO A 96 -4.28 6.18 9.14
CA PRO A 96 -2.86 6.16 9.42
C PRO A 96 -2.06 6.65 8.21
N ILE A 97 -1.46 7.82 8.34
CA ILE A 97 -0.48 8.37 7.39
C ILE A 97 0.87 8.37 8.10
N ILE A 98 1.90 7.83 7.46
CA ILE A 98 3.25 7.78 7.99
C ILE A 98 4.19 8.47 7.00
N GLY A 99 4.80 9.57 7.40
CA GLY A 99 5.91 10.17 6.67
C GLY A 99 7.18 9.33 6.90
N MET A 100 7.70 8.73 5.84
CA MET A 100 8.92 7.92 5.87
C MET A 100 10.10 8.81 5.47
N ASN A 101 10.79 9.38 6.46
CA ASN A 101 11.91 10.27 6.16
C ASN A 101 13.18 9.47 5.83
N LEU A 102 13.77 9.72 4.64
CA LEU A 102 15.04 9.17 4.20
C LEU A 102 16.19 9.82 4.98
N THR A 103 16.27 9.53 6.28
CA THR A 103 17.16 10.25 7.21
C THR A 103 18.63 10.02 6.89
N GLY A 104 18.98 8.88 6.28
CA GLY A 104 20.34 8.64 5.77
C GLY A 104 20.75 9.58 4.62
N SER A 105 19.81 10.31 4.03
CA SER A 105 20.03 11.30 2.96
C SER A 105 19.85 12.74 3.43
N GLU A 106 19.51 12.96 4.70
CA GLU A 106 19.39 14.29 5.29
C GLU A 106 20.75 14.83 5.75
N VAL A 107 20.91 16.14 5.77
CA VAL A 107 22.08 16.77 6.38
C VAL A 107 22.00 16.66 7.90
N SER A 108 20.81 16.87 8.47
CA SER A 108 20.57 16.76 9.90
C SER A 108 19.10 16.49 10.25
N LEU A 109 18.86 15.92 11.44
CA LEU A 109 17.50 15.81 11.99
C LEU A 109 16.86 17.18 12.28
N SER A 110 17.65 18.24 12.46
CA SER A 110 17.12 19.59 12.63
C SER A 110 16.39 20.08 11.38
N ASP A 111 16.84 19.68 10.18
CA ASP A 111 16.18 20.01 8.91
C ASP A 111 14.84 19.30 8.78
N VAL A 112 14.78 18.03 9.18
CA VAL A 112 13.51 17.28 9.25
C VAL A 112 12.54 17.96 10.24
N ARG A 113 13.02 18.37 11.41
CA ARG A 113 12.20 19.11 12.39
C ARG A 113 11.72 20.46 11.84
N ALA A 114 12.58 21.18 11.12
CA ALA A 114 12.21 22.43 10.48
C ALA A 114 11.14 22.22 9.39
N PHE A 115 11.27 21.16 8.59
CA PHE A 115 10.26 20.76 7.60
C PHE A 115 8.91 20.45 8.27
N VAL A 116 8.89 19.63 9.32
CA VAL A 116 7.67 19.29 10.08
C VAL A 116 6.99 20.55 10.65
N ARG A 117 7.76 21.45 11.25
CA ARG A 117 7.22 22.73 11.75
C ARG A 117 6.68 23.61 10.62
N LYS A 118 7.44 23.76 9.53
CA LYS A 118 7.08 24.64 8.41
C LYS A 118 5.76 24.24 7.75
N TYR A 119 5.53 22.93 7.58
CA TYR A 119 4.33 22.39 6.94
C TYR A 119 3.26 21.96 7.94
N HIS A 120 3.46 22.25 9.24
CA HIS A 120 2.52 21.93 10.33
C HIS A 120 2.12 20.46 10.37
N ILE A 121 3.05 19.55 10.04
CA ILE A 121 2.79 18.12 9.92
C ILE A 121 2.36 17.54 11.28
N THR A 122 1.18 16.90 11.29
CA THR A 122 0.58 16.30 12.49
C THR A 122 0.66 14.77 12.51
N TYR A 123 0.87 14.13 11.37
CA TYR A 123 1.04 12.68 11.26
C TYR A 123 2.46 12.25 11.67
N PRO A 124 2.64 10.98 12.12
CA PRO A 124 3.95 10.46 12.51
C PRO A 124 4.97 10.52 11.37
N VAL A 125 6.18 11.00 11.70
CA VAL A 125 7.33 10.95 10.80
C VAL A 125 8.32 9.91 11.31
N ALA A 126 8.42 8.79 10.60
CA ALA A 126 9.36 7.71 10.87
C ALA A 126 10.77 8.07 10.37
N ILE A 127 11.78 7.73 11.16
CA ILE A 127 13.19 8.03 10.93
C ILE A 127 13.87 6.80 10.36
N ASP A 128 14.09 6.76 9.06
CA ASP A 128 14.82 5.69 8.38
C ASP A 128 16.32 6.05 8.27
N GLN A 129 17.03 5.90 9.38
CA GLN A 129 18.38 6.43 9.58
C GLN A 129 19.40 6.01 8.50
N ASN A 130 19.29 4.78 8.02
CA ASN A 130 20.20 4.22 7.00
C ASN A 130 19.49 4.02 5.65
N ASN A 131 18.32 4.59 5.46
CA ASN A 131 17.43 4.36 4.31
C ASN A 131 17.13 2.86 4.08
N ALA A 132 17.23 2.04 5.13
CA ALA A 132 17.10 0.58 5.03
C ALA A 132 15.68 0.17 4.62
N VAL A 133 14.67 0.87 5.12
CA VAL A 133 13.28 0.63 4.74
C VAL A 133 13.01 1.18 3.34
N ALA A 134 13.50 2.38 3.02
CA ALA A 134 13.41 2.93 1.67
C ALA A 134 14.03 1.98 0.62
N ASN A 135 15.21 1.42 0.91
CA ASN A 135 15.86 0.43 0.05
C ASN A 135 15.03 -0.86 -0.07
N ARG A 136 14.43 -1.34 1.03
CA ARG A 136 13.54 -2.52 1.02
C ARG A 136 12.28 -2.28 0.21
N TYR A 137 11.76 -1.04 0.22
CA TYR A 137 10.64 -0.59 -0.60
C TYR A 137 11.05 -0.18 -2.02
N GLN A 138 12.33 -0.37 -2.37
CA GLN A 138 12.90 -0.04 -3.68
C GLN A 138 12.63 1.41 -4.11
N VAL A 139 12.61 2.33 -3.15
CA VAL A 139 12.38 3.75 -3.41
C VAL A 139 13.63 4.37 -4.05
N GLN A 140 13.56 4.62 -5.36
CA GLN A 140 14.64 5.23 -6.16
C GLN A 140 14.46 6.75 -6.31
N VAL A 141 13.24 7.21 -6.23
CA VAL A 141 12.84 8.61 -6.46
C VAL A 141 11.91 9.04 -5.32
N ILE A 142 12.02 10.28 -4.89
CA ILE A 142 11.11 10.89 -3.90
C ILE A 142 10.41 12.13 -4.47
N PRO A 143 9.15 12.37 -4.05
CA PRO A 143 8.39 11.54 -3.12
C PRO A 143 7.89 10.26 -3.79
N THR A 144 7.75 9.18 -3.01
CA THR A 144 7.05 7.96 -3.42
C THR A 144 6.06 7.57 -2.32
N SER A 145 4.83 7.30 -2.73
CA SER A 145 3.74 6.93 -1.84
C SER A 145 3.26 5.51 -2.09
N PHE A 146 3.06 4.76 -1.01
CA PHE A 146 2.44 3.43 -1.02
C PHE A 146 1.10 3.49 -0.29
N PHE A 147 0.04 3.03 -0.95
CA PHE A 147 -1.29 2.92 -0.39
C PHE A 147 -1.59 1.45 -0.13
N ILE A 148 -1.77 1.12 1.14
CA ILE A 148 -1.85 -0.25 1.65
C ILE A 148 -3.23 -0.45 2.25
N ASP A 149 -3.89 -1.57 1.95
CA ASP A 149 -5.19 -1.88 2.51
C ASP A 149 -5.13 -2.43 3.95
N ALA A 150 -6.30 -2.67 4.55
CA ALA A 150 -6.42 -3.21 5.91
C ALA A 150 -5.77 -4.59 6.09
N HIS A 151 -5.60 -5.36 5.01
CA HIS A 151 -4.91 -6.65 5.01
C HIS A 151 -3.40 -6.50 4.81
N GLY A 152 -2.92 -5.25 4.57
CA GLY A 152 -1.54 -4.89 4.32
C GLY A 152 -1.06 -5.20 2.92
N VAL A 153 -1.97 -5.34 1.99
CA VAL A 153 -1.66 -5.49 0.57
C VAL A 153 -1.54 -4.11 -0.05
N ILE A 154 -0.47 -3.90 -0.82
CA ILE A 154 -0.26 -2.68 -1.58
C ILE A 154 -1.32 -2.59 -2.68
N ARG A 155 -2.09 -1.53 -2.69
CA ARG A 155 -3.19 -1.29 -3.65
C ARG A 155 -2.86 -0.22 -4.68
N ASP A 156 -1.93 0.67 -4.34
CA ASP A 156 -1.42 1.67 -5.28
C ASP A 156 -0.01 2.11 -4.88
N VAL A 157 0.79 2.46 -5.87
CA VAL A 157 2.12 3.06 -5.69
C VAL A 157 2.22 4.25 -6.63
N TYR A 158 2.64 5.39 -6.09
CA TYR A 158 2.80 6.60 -6.88
C TYR A 158 4.16 7.25 -6.62
N THR A 159 4.88 7.57 -7.70
CA THR A 159 6.14 8.30 -7.67
C THR A 159 5.93 9.72 -8.19
N GLY A 160 6.35 10.70 -7.40
CA GLY A 160 6.13 12.12 -7.66
C GLY A 160 5.12 12.76 -6.71
N ALA A 161 4.97 14.08 -6.79
CA ALA A 161 4.07 14.83 -5.94
C ALA A 161 2.60 14.54 -6.25
N LEU A 162 1.82 14.21 -5.22
CA LEU A 162 0.40 13.88 -5.32
C LEU A 162 -0.48 15.14 -5.24
N LEU A 163 -1.44 15.22 -6.15
CA LEU A 163 -2.52 16.21 -6.12
C LEU A 163 -3.74 15.63 -5.35
N PRO A 164 -4.64 16.47 -4.80
CA PRO A 164 -5.76 16.01 -3.97
C PRO A 164 -6.66 14.95 -4.64
N GLY A 165 -6.92 15.08 -5.94
CA GLY A 165 -7.71 14.10 -6.70
C GLY A 165 -7.03 12.73 -6.80
N MET A 166 -5.70 12.71 -6.93
CA MET A 166 -4.89 11.50 -6.99
C MET A 166 -4.86 10.79 -5.64
N ILE A 167 -4.70 11.57 -4.56
CA ILE A 167 -4.76 11.06 -3.16
C ILE A 167 -6.10 10.36 -2.93
N ARG A 168 -7.21 11.00 -3.30
CA ARG A 168 -8.56 10.41 -3.14
C ARG A 168 -8.70 9.10 -3.90
N SER A 169 -8.25 9.05 -5.15
CA SER A 169 -8.31 7.84 -5.98
C SER A 169 -7.48 6.70 -5.39
N ALA A 170 -6.25 6.98 -4.96
CA ALA A 170 -5.35 5.99 -4.39
C ALA A 170 -5.86 5.44 -3.05
N LEU A 171 -6.38 6.30 -2.19
CA LEU A 171 -7.01 5.88 -0.93
C LEU A 171 -8.27 5.03 -1.15
N ALA A 172 -9.09 5.36 -2.15
CA ALA A 172 -10.25 4.54 -2.52
C ALA A 172 -9.84 3.13 -2.95
N LYS A 173 -8.77 2.98 -3.74
CA LYS A 173 -8.19 1.66 -4.10
C LYS A 173 -7.72 0.88 -2.88
N ALA A 174 -7.21 1.56 -1.85
CA ALA A 174 -6.83 0.94 -0.58
C ALA A 174 -8.01 0.65 0.35
N GLY A 175 -9.24 0.93 -0.08
CA GLY A 175 -10.45 0.69 0.70
C GLY A 175 -10.78 1.78 1.71
N TYR A 176 -10.22 3.00 1.54
CA TYR A 176 -10.53 4.15 2.39
C TYR A 176 -11.38 5.18 1.66
N SER A 177 -12.58 5.45 2.18
CA SER A 177 -13.46 6.53 1.69
C SER A 177 -13.19 7.80 2.46
N MET A 178 -12.61 8.80 1.78
CA MET A 178 -12.43 10.15 2.34
C MET A 178 -13.79 10.81 2.60
N ARG A 179 -13.92 11.50 3.71
CA ARG A 179 -15.08 12.34 4.04
C ARG A 179 -15.01 13.70 3.36
#